data_4004bdc742881f7f923a8df6f62576b1
#
_entry.id   4004bdc742881f7f923a8df6f62576b1
#
_cell.length_a   1.000
_cell.length_b   1.000
_cell.length_c   1.000
_cell.angle_alpha   90.00
_cell.angle_beta   90.00
_cell.angle_gamma   90.00
#
_symmetry.space_group_name_H-M   'P 1'
#
loop_
_entity.id
_entity.type
_entity.pdbx_description
1 polymer ?
#
loop_
_entity_poly.entity_id
_entity_poly.type
_entity_poly.pdbx_seq_one_letter_code
_entity_poly.pdbx_strand_id
1 'polypeptide(L)'
;MAINAQEISALIKKQIENFQPNFDVTETGVVTYIGDGIARARGLDNAMSGELLEFSNGVFGMAQNLESNDVGIIILGDFYTIREGDEVKRTGKIMEVPVGEALIGRVVNPLGQPIDGLGDIKTTATRPVEAPAPGVMQRKSVSEPLQTGLKAVDALVPIGRGQRELIIGDRQTGKTSVAIDAILNQKGQDVICIYVAIGQKESTVRTQVESLRKHGALDYTIVVTASASQPSPLLYIAPYAGVAMAEEFMYNGKHVLIVYDDLSKQAVAYRELSLLLRRPPGREAYPGDVFYLHSRLLERSAKLSDDLGGGSITALPIIQTQAGDISAYIATNVISITDGQIFLQENLFNSGIRPAIDAGSSVSRVGGSAQIKAMKKVAGTLRLDLASYRELEAFTQFGSDLDAATQAKLNRGRRTIEVLKQPLHKPLPVEKQVVILYALTHGFLDSVPVDQILDFEEALYDYFDGHHEDIFETIRTTKDIPEESVLNEAIQAFKDQSEYK
;
A
#
# COMPACT_ATOMS: atom_id res chain seq x y z
N MET A 1 -52.27 -11.17 -60.10
CA MET A 1 -50.87 -11.22 -60.57
C MET A 1 -50.26 -12.45 -59.89
N ALA A 2 -49.92 -13.46 -60.69
CA ALA A 2 -49.24 -14.65 -60.15
C ALA A 2 -47.76 -14.30 -59.98
N ILE A 3 -47.29 -14.32 -58.77
CA ILE A 3 -45.86 -14.10 -58.44
C ILE A 3 -45.12 -15.32 -58.99
N ASN A 4 -44.16 -15.04 -59.89
CA ASN A 4 -43.39 -16.07 -60.60
C ASN A 4 -42.39 -16.71 -59.62
N ALA A 5 -42.38 -18.06 -59.59
CA ALA A 5 -41.53 -18.87 -58.70
C ALA A 5 -40.02 -18.53 -58.85
N GLN A 6 -39.61 -18.02 -60.02
CA GLN A 6 -38.25 -17.54 -60.29
C GLN A 6 -37.92 -16.22 -59.56
N GLU A 7 -38.90 -15.30 -59.42
CA GLU A 7 -38.72 -14.04 -58.66
C GLU A 7 -38.64 -14.29 -57.16
N ILE A 8 -39.40 -15.24 -56.65
CA ILE A 8 -39.35 -15.66 -55.20
C ILE A 8 -38.00 -16.31 -54.92
N SER A 9 -37.50 -17.17 -55.81
CA SER A 9 -36.20 -17.81 -55.67
C SER A 9 -35.04 -16.80 -55.74
N ALA A 10 -35.13 -15.78 -56.59
CA ALA A 10 -34.15 -14.72 -56.68
C ALA A 10 -34.15 -13.79 -55.43
N LEU A 11 -35.34 -13.50 -54.88
CA LEU A 11 -35.48 -12.72 -53.66
C LEU A 11 -34.97 -13.48 -52.44
N ILE A 12 -35.21 -14.77 -52.32
CA ILE A 12 -34.70 -15.62 -51.24
C ILE A 12 -33.17 -15.75 -51.37
N LYS A 13 -32.64 -15.91 -52.59
CA LYS A 13 -31.20 -15.98 -52.81
C LYS A 13 -30.51 -14.65 -52.41
N LYS A 14 -31.09 -13.50 -52.78
CA LYS A 14 -30.62 -12.18 -52.40
C LYS A 14 -30.73 -11.90 -50.94
N GLN A 15 -31.74 -12.40 -50.23
CA GLN A 15 -31.86 -12.33 -48.78
C GLN A 15 -30.87 -13.25 -48.07
N ILE A 16 -30.57 -14.42 -48.64
CA ILE A 16 -29.51 -15.32 -48.10
C ILE A 16 -28.11 -14.73 -48.33
N GLU A 17 -27.85 -14.11 -49.48
CA GLU A 17 -26.59 -13.46 -49.80
C GLU A 17 -26.34 -12.18 -48.97
N ASN A 18 -27.44 -11.48 -48.59
CA ASN A 18 -27.39 -10.30 -47.70
C ASN A 18 -27.55 -10.63 -46.22
N PHE A 19 -27.81 -11.88 -45.91
CA PHE A 19 -27.87 -12.36 -44.52
C PHE A 19 -26.43 -12.50 -44.03
N GLN A 20 -25.83 -11.40 -43.56
CA GLN A 20 -24.76 -11.46 -42.59
C GLN A 20 -25.45 -11.81 -41.27
N PRO A 21 -25.24 -13.03 -40.79
CA PRO A 21 -25.63 -13.29 -39.37
C PRO A 21 -24.69 -12.43 -38.54
N ASN A 22 -25.14 -11.29 -38.03
CA ASN A 22 -24.65 -10.77 -36.80
C ASN A 22 -25.09 -11.79 -35.71
N PHE A 23 -24.40 -12.91 -35.69
CA PHE A 23 -24.35 -13.73 -34.50
C PHE A 23 -23.41 -13.01 -33.55
N ASP A 24 -23.92 -12.06 -32.79
CA ASP A 24 -23.53 -11.95 -31.40
C ASP A 24 -23.97 -13.26 -30.74
N VAL A 25 -23.25 -14.33 -31.04
CA VAL A 25 -23.36 -15.60 -30.31
C VAL A 25 -22.63 -15.34 -29.01
N THR A 26 -23.33 -14.72 -28.07
CA THR A 26 -22.93 -14.75 -26.67
C THR A 26 -23.01 -16.23 -26.30
N GLU A 27 -21.83 -16.87 -26.26
CA GLU A 27 -21.72 -18.26 -25.83
C GLU A 27 -22.31 -18.38 -24.43
N THR A 28 -23.29 -19.23 -24.28
CA THR A 28 -24.04 -19.42 -23.04
C THR A 28 -23.70 -20.80 -22.48
N GLY A 29 -23.23 -20.81 -21.24
CA GLY A 29 -22.99 -22.03 -20.47
C GLY A 29 -24.07 -22.29 -19.45
N VAL A 30 -24.02 -23.46 -18.82
CA VAL A 30 -24.92 -23.89 -17.76
C VAL A 30 -24.14 -24.17 -16.49
N VAL A 31 -24.59 -23.62 -15.38
CA VAL A 31 -24.01 -23.84 -14.04
C VAL A 31 -24.19 -25.29 -13.64
N THR A 32 -23.11 -25.98 -13.34
CA THR A 32 -23.10 -27.39 -12.91
C THR A 32 -22.81 -27.56 -11.43
N TYR A 33 -22.25 -26.51 -10.78
CA TYR A 33 -22.01 -26.49 -9.35
C TYR A 33 -21.98 -25.04 -8.85
N ILE A 34 -22.48 -24.83 -7.64
CA ILE A 34 -22.47 -23.55 -6.93
C ILE A 34 -22.17 -23.80 -5.46
N GLY A 35 -21.29 -23.01 -4.84
CA GLY A 35 -21.00 -23.08 -3.40
C GLY A 35 -19.87 -22.14 -3.00
N ASP A 36 -20.02 -21.53 -1.84
CA ASP A 36 -19.00 -20.72 -1.16
C ASP A 36 -18.32 -19.64 -2.02
N GLY A 37 -19.08 -18.97 -2.89
CA GLY A 37 -18.59 -17.90 -3.75
C GLY A 37 -17.92 -18.36 -5.04
N ILE A 38 -17.98 -19.65 -5.38
CA ILE A 38 -17.56 -20.18 -6.68
C ILE A 38 -18.70 -20.86 -7.42
N ALA A 39 -18.61 -20.87 -8.74
CA ALA A 39 -19.43 -21.70 -9.61
C ALA A 39 -18.56 -22.51 -10.58
N ARG A 40 -19.13 -23.58 -11.13
CA ARG A 40 -18.60 -24.27 -12.31
C ARG A 40 -19.65 -24.26 -13.38
N ALA A 41 -19.27 -24.02 -14.61
CA ALA A 41 -20.18 -24.02 -15.75
C ALA A 41 -19.60 -24.80 -16.92
N ARG A 42 -20.46 -25.40 -17.73
CA ARG A 42 -20.13 -26.07 -18.99
C ARG A 42 -20.66 -25.28 -20.17
N GLY A 43 -20.05 -25.47 -21.34
CA GLY A 43 -20.50 -24.80 -22.58
C GLY A 43 -19.92 -23.39 -22.72
N LEU A 44 -18.79 -23.10 -22.07
CA LEU A 44 -18.03 -21.86 -22.20
C LEU A 44 -16.63 -22.14 -22.77
N ASP A 45 -16.57 -22.90 -23.87
CA ASP A 45 -15.33 -23.47 -24.40
C ASP A 45 -14.30 -22.40 -24.86
N ASN A 46 -14.80 -21.22 -25.22
CA ASN A 46 -13.96 -20.09 -25.67
C ASN A 46 -13.74 -19.02 -24.58
N ALA A 47 -14.13 -19.28 -23.32
CA ALA A 47 -13.91 -18.33 -22.23
C ALA A 47 -12.42 -18.04 -22.02
N MET A 48 -12.10 -16.78 -21.77
CA MET A 48 -10.74 -16.35 -21.47
C MET A 48 -10.51 -16.31 -19.95
N SER A 49 -9.29 -16.55 -19.52
CA SER A 49 -8.92 -16.34 -18.10
C SER A 49 -9.09 -14.86 -17.72
N GLY A 50 -9.77 -14.60 -16.60
CA GLY A 50 -10.12 -13.24 -16.18
C GLY A 50 -11.31 -12.62 -16.88
N GLU A 51 -11.99 -13.37 -17.78
CA GLU A 51 -13.17 -12.88 -18.47
C GLU A 51 -14.34 -12.70 -17.49
N LEU A 52 -15.04 -11.59 -17.63
CA LEU A 52 -16.28 -11.32 -16.90
C LEU A 52 -17.42 -12.15 -17.50
N LEU A 53 -18.13 -12.87 -16.66
CA LEU A 53 -19.27 -13.71 -17.00
C LEU A 53 -20.51 -13.16 -16.31
N GLU A 54 -21.66 -13.18 -16.98
CA GLU A 54 -22.93 -12.68 -16.45
C GLU A 54 -23.89 -13.85 -16.21
N PHE A 55 -24.35 -14.00 -14.99
CA PHE A 55 -25.38 -14.96 -14.61
C PHE A 55 -26.77 -14.40 -14.92
N SER A 56 -27.77 -15.31 -15.12
CA SER A 56 -29.14 -14.96 -15.48
C SER A 56 -29.84 -13.99 -14.50
N ASN A 57 -29.36 -13.91 -13.26
CA ASN A 57 -29.86 -12.98 -12.22
C ASN A 57 -29.16 -11.63 -12.20
N GLY A 58 -28.24 -11.34 -13.17
CA GLY A 58 -27.47 -10.10 -13.23
C GLY A 58 -26.25 -10.04 -12.30
N VAL A 59 -25.93 -11.13 -11.60
CA VAL A 59 -24.67 -11.24 -10.84
C VAL A 59 -23.53 -11.53 -11.81
N PHE A 60 -22.36 -10.94 -11.54
CA PHE A 60 -21.18 -11.21 -12.34
C PHE A 60 -20.25 -12.21 -11.67
N GLY A 61 -19.50 -12.93 -12.48
CA GLY A 61 -18.41 -13.79 -12.08
C GLY A 61 -17.19 -13.57 -12.96
N MET A 62 -16.04 -14.06 -12.52
CA MET A 62 -14.81 -14.03 -13.30
C MET A 62 -14.31 -15.44 -13.55
N ALA A 63 -14.02 -15.77 -14.81
CA ALA A 63 -13.43 -17.05 -15.20
C ALA A 63 -12.00 -17.17 -14.62
N GLN A 64 -11.78 -18.17 -13.78
CA GLN A 64 -10.51 -18.35 -13.08
C GLN A 64 -9.79 -19.65 -13.46
N ASN A 65 -10.53 -20.73 -13.64
CA ASN A 65 -10.00 -22.05 -13.99
C ASN A 65 -10.62 -22.50 -15.31
N LEU A 66 -9.78 -22.67 -16.32
CA LEU A 66 -10.21 -23.14 -17.63
C LEU A 66 -9.81 -24.61 -17.77
N GLU A 67 -10.77 -25.51 -17.63
CA GLU A 67 -10.60 -26.95 -17.81
C GLU A 67 -11.23 -27.41 -19.12
N SER A 68 -10.90 -28.60 -19.59
CA SER A 68 -11.36 -29.10 -20.88
C SER A 68 -12.90 -29.27 -20.96
N ASN A 69 -13.57 -29.44 -19.84
CA ASN A 69 -14.99 -29.74 -19.81
C ASN A 69 -15.80 -28.74 -18.97
N ASP A 70 -15.15 -27.91 -18.16
CA ASP A 70 -15.83 -26.90 -17.36
C ASP A 70 -14.95 -25.67 -17.11
N VAL A 71 -15.57 -24.57 -16.73
CA VAL A 71 -14.94 -23.33 -16.34
C VAL A 71 -15.23 -23.09 -14.86
N GLY A 72 -14.17 -22.96 -14.06
CA GLY A 72 -14.27 -22.53 -12.66
C GLY A 72 -14.40 -21.01 -12.59
N ILE A 73 -15.43 -20.53 -11.93
CA ILE A 73 -15.85 -19.13 -11.88
C ILE A 73 -15.83 -18.66 -10.43
N ILE A 74 -15.19 -17.54 -10.15
CA ILE A 74 -15.34 -16.85 -8.87
C ILE A 74 -16.47 -15.82 -8.98
N ILE A 75 -17.37 -15.79 -8.00
CA ILE A 75 -18.56 -14.95 -8.05
C ILE A 75 -18.31 -13.62 -7.38
N LEU A 76 -18.61 -12.54 -8.07
CA LEU A 76 -18.31 -11.16 -7.66
C LEU A 76 -19.52 -10.46 -7.03
N GLY A 77 -20.33 -11.19 -6.29
CA GLY A 77 -21.55 -10.66 -5.68
C GLY A 77 -22.27 -11.69 -4.83
N ASP A 78 -23.56 -11.48 -4.67
CA ASP A 78 -24.43 -12.39 -3.92
C ASP A 78 -24.66 -13.69 -4.71
N PHE A 79 -24.03 -14.76 -4.25
CA PHE A 79 -24.11 -16.07 -4.88
C PHE A 79 -25.32 -16.91 -4.41
N TYR A 80 -26.04 -16.51 -3.37
CA TYR A 80 -27.19 -17.26 -2.83
C TYR A 80 -28.36 -17.33 -3.78
N THR A 81 -28.39 -16.44 -4.77
CA THR A 81 -29.45 -16.38 -5.78
C THR A 81 -29.19 -17.25 -7.02
N ILE A 82 -27.96 -17.75 -7.18
CA ILE A 82 -27.54 -18.60 -8.30
C ILE A 82 -27.81 -20.07 -7.96
N ARG A 83 -28.26 -20.85 -8.94
CA ARG A 83 -28.60 -22.28 -8.78
C ARG A 83 -27.90 -23.10 -9.85
N GLU A 84 -27.74 -24.40 -9.58
CA GLU A 84 -27.38 -25.38 -10.60
C GLU A 84 -28.47 -25.42 -11.69
N GLY A 85 -28.03 -25.38 -12.94
CA GLY A 85 -28.93 -25.30 -14.10
C GLY A 85 -29.17 -23.88 -14.61
N ASP A 86 -28.74 -22.83 -13.87
CA ASP A 86 -28.86 -21.47 -14.34
C ASP A 86 -27.91 -21.20 -15.52
N GLU A 87 -28.32 -20.28 -16.38
CA GLU A 87 -27.50 -19.84 -17.51
C GLU A 87 -26.45 -18.84 -17.07
N VAL A 88 -25.26 -18.94 -17.68
CA VAL A 88 -24.17 -17.98 -17.55
C VAL A 88 -23.67 -17.63 -18.94
N LYS A 89 -23.50 -16.32 -19.21
CA LYS A 89 -23.12 -15.77 -20.51
C LYS A 89 -21.73 -15.19 -20.47
N ARG A 90 -20.99 -15.38 -21.56
CA ARG A 90 -19.74 -14.65 -21.77
C ARG A 90 -20.05 -13.20 -22.10
N THR A 91 -19.24 -12.29 -21.55
CA THR A 91 -19.30 -10.86 -21.92
C THR A 91 -18.27 -10.50 -22.98
N GLY A 92 -17.28 -11.36 -23.23
CA GLY A 92 -16.14 -11.07 -24.12
C GLY A 92 -15.21 -9.99 -23.57
N LYS A 93 -15.40 -9.56 -22.31
CA LYS A 93 -14.62 -8.51 -21.67
C LYS A 93 -13.89 -9.05 -20.46
N ILE A 94 -12.64 -8.60 -20.28
CA ILE A 94 -11.91 -8.83 -19.04
C ILE A 94 -12.49 -7.93 -17.95
N MET A 95 -12.43 -8.37 -16.70
CA MET A 95 -12.93 -7.58 -15.58
C MET A 95 -12.20 -6.23 -15.47
N GLU A 96 -12.97 -5.15 -15.42
CA GLU A 96 -12.52 -3.78 -15.31
C GLU A 96 -13.12 -3.09 -14.10
N VAL A 97 -12.46 -2.03 -13.63
CA VAL A 97 -12.97 -1.15 -12.57
C VAL A 97 -12.99 0.30 -13.06
N PRO A 98 -13.94 1.12 -12.58
CA PRO A 98 -13.94 2.55 -12.86
C PRO A 98 -12.69 3.20 -12.25
N VAL A 99 -12.16 4.19 -12.96
CA VAL A 99 -10.96 4.93 -12.58
C VAL A 99 -11.15 6.44 -12.79
N GLY A 100 -10.24 7.24 -12.26
CA GLY A 100 -10.19 8.68 -12.47
C GLY A 100 -10.43 9.51 -11.20
N GLU A 101 -10.36 10.82 -11.35
CA GLU A 101 -10.42 11.78 -10.23
C GLU A 101 -11.76 11.76 -9.47
N ALA A 102 -12.84 11.32 -10.12
CA ALA A 102 -14.15 11.20 -9.47
C ALA A 102 -14.19 10.21 -8.30
N LEU A 103 -13.18 9.33 -8.19
CA LEU A 103 -13.02 8.38 -7.08
C LEU A 103 -12.33 8.99 -5.85
N ILE A 104 -11.63 10.11 -6.00
CA ILE A 104 -10.94 10.77 -4.89
C ILE A 104 -11.95 11.22 -3.85
N GLY A 105 -11.69 10.94 -2.59
CA GLY A 105 -12.60 11.24 -1.49
C GLY A 105 -13.70 10.21 -1.26
N ARG A 106 -13.76 9.16 -2.07
CA ARG A 106 -14.82 8.15 -2.04
C ARG A 106 -14.36 6.86 -1.37
N VAL A 107 -15.34 6.16 -0.81
CA VAL A 107 -15.17 4.78 -0.30
C VAL A 107 -15.92 3.84 -1.21
N VAL A 108 -15.20 2.91 -1.83
CA VAL A 108 -15.73 1.98 -2.83
C VAL A 108 -15.46 0.53 -2.45
N ASN A 109 -16.25 -0.39 -3.00
CA ASN A 109 -15.97 -1.81 -2.96
C ASN A 109 -14.95 -2.22 -4.06
N PRO A 110 -14.48 -3.47 -4.13
CA PRO A 110 -13.53 -3.92 -5.15
C PRO A 110 -14.03 -3.85 -6.60
N LEU A 111 -15.32 -3.66 -6.81
CA LEU A 111 -15.92 -3.45 -8.13
C LEU A 111 -15.98 -1.95 -8.51
N GLY A 112 -15.49 -1.07 -7.64
CA GLY A 112 -15.55 0.38 -7.82
C GLY A 112 -16.91 0.99 -7.53
N GLN A 113 -17.83 0.25 -6.93
CA GLN A 113 -19.14 0.77 -6.55
C GLN A 113 -19.06 1.53 -5.23
N PRO A 114 -19.67 2.73 -5.13
CA PRO A 114 -19.64 3.52 -3.91
C PRO A 114 -20.43 2.87 -2.79
N ILE A 115 -19.85 2.87 -1.58
CA ILE A 115 -20.49 2.36 -0.36
C ILE A 115 -20.52 3.40 0.77
N ASP A 116 -20.18 4.64 0.45
CA ASP A 116 -20.10 5.78 1.38
C ASP A 116 -21.43 6.55 1.53
N GLY A 117 -22.46 6.17 0.78
CA GLY A 117 -23.75 6.85 0.80
C GLY A 117 -23.79 8.21 0.08
N LEU A 118 -22.74 8.58 -0.65
CA LEU A 118 -22.64 9.87 -1.35
C LEU A 118 -23.16 9.82 -2.81
N GLY A 119 -23.86 8.76 -3.19
CA GLY A 119 -24.41 8.57 -4.52
C GLY A 119 -23.40 8.05 -5.54
N ASP A 120 -23.85 7.90 -6.79
CA ASP A 120 -23.08 7.28 -7.86
C ASP A 120 -21.84 8.09 -8.26
N ILE A 121 -20.79 7.36 -8.65
CA ILE A 121 -19.55 7.95 -9.14
C ILE A 121 -19.64 8.10 -10.67
N LYS A 122 -19.58 9.33 -11.16
CA LYS A 122 -19.66 9.63 -12.59
C LYS A 122 -18.28 9.58 -13.22
N THR A 123 -17.92 8.43 -13.78
CA THR A 123 -16.73 8.27 -14.61
C THR A 123 -17.05 7.34 -15.78
N THR A 124 -16.43 7.60 -16.93
CA THR A 124 -16.52 6.75 -18.12
C THR A 124 -15.24 5.98 -18.38
N ALA A 125 -14.16 6.32 -17.66
CA ALA A 125 -12.88 5.63 -17.78
C ALA A 125 -12.88 4.35 -16.93
N THR A 126 -12.40 3.26 -17.51
CA THR A 126 -12.20 1.97 -16.84
C THR A 126 -10.79 1.44 -17.09
N ARG A 127 -10.30 0.59 -16.20
CA ARG A 127 -9.04 -0.14 -16.39
C ARG A 127 -9.21 -1.60 -16.03
N PRO A 128 -8.53 -2.52 -16.74
CA PRO A 128 -8.47 -3.93 -16.37
C PRO A 128 -7.93 -4.09 -14.94
N VAL A 129 -8.60 -4.94 -14.18
CA VAL A 129 -8.17 -5.27 -12.81
C VAL A 129 -6.83 -5.99 -12.83
N GLU A 130 -6.66 -6.93 -13.75
CA GLU A 130 -5.39 -7.58 -14.01
C GLU A 130 -4.74 -6.98 -15.27
N ALA A 131 -3.58 -6.37 -15.08
CA ALA A 131 -2.78 -5.78 -16.14
C ALA A 131 -1.30 -6.14 -15.95
N PRO A 132 -0.52 -6.24 -17.04
CA PRO A 132 0.92 -6.47 -16.93
C PRO A 132 1.62 -5.29 -16.25
N ALA A 133 2.63 -5.60 -15.43
CA ALA A 133 3.48 -4.58 -14.84
C ALA A 133 4.30 -3.83 -15.90
N PRO A 134 4.73 -2.58 -15.65
CA PRO A 134 5.63 -1.86 -16.52
C PRO A 134 6.91 -2.66 -16.78
N GLY A 135 7.33 -2.74 -18.05
CA GLY A 135 8.56 -3.43 -18.45
C GLY A 135 9.83 -2.69 -17.96
N VAL A 136 10.98 -3.37 -18.05
CA VAL A 136 12.27 -2.83 -17.58
C VAL A 136 12.61 -1.47 -18.20
N MET A 137 12.39 -1.31 -19.52
CA MET A 137 12.70 -0.06 -20.23
C MET A 137 11.72 1.07 -19.93
N GLN A 138 10.59 0.76 -19.34
CA GLN A 138 9.58 1.75 -18.94
C GLN A 138 9.81 2.33 -17.56
N ARG A 139 10.77 1.76 -16.81
CA ARG A 139 11.07 2.15 -15.43
C ARG A 139 12.27 3.09 -15.35
N LYS A 140 12.23 3.97 -14.36
CA LYS A 140 13.35 4.81 -13.91
C LYS A 140 13.77 4.39 -12.51
N SER A 141 15.04 4.52 -12.19
CA SER A 141 15.54 4.28 -10.84
C SER A 141 14.87 5.19 -9.81
N VAL A 142 14.55 4.64 -8.65
CA VAL A 142 13.96 5.38 -7.53
C VAL A 142 15.01 6.30 -6.90
N SER A 143 14.79 7.62 -6.93
CA SER A 143 15.71 8.63 -6.40
C SER A 143 15.00 9.82 -5.74
N GLU A 144 13.67 9.87 -5.81
CA GLU A 144 12.88 10.93 -5.20
C GLU A 144 12.27 10.43 -3.89
N PRO A 145 12.44 11.16 -2.76
CA PRO A 145 11.88 10.73 -1.49
C PRO A 145 10.35 10.78 -1.48
N LEU A 146 9.74 9.77 -0.84
CA LEU A 146 8.38 9.83 -0.33
C LEU A 146 8.46 10.07 1.17
N GLN A 147 8.19 11.28 1.61
CA GLN A 147 8.24 11.63 3.03
C GLN A 147 7.05 11.01 3.76
N THR A 148 7.30 10.18 4.76
CA THR A 148 6.25 9.57 5.58
C THR A 148 5.81 10.45 6.74
N GLY A 149 6.64 11.41 7.12
CA GLY A 149 6.45 12.23 8.29
C GLY A 149 6.79 11.53 9.61
N LEU A 150 7.29 10.31 9.54
CA LEU A 150 7.73 9.53 10.68
C LEU A 150 9.26 9.58 10.79
N LYS A 151 9.78 10.18 11.85
CA LYS A 151 11.23 10.33 12.08
C LYS A 151 11.98 9.01 11.94
N ALA A 152 11.44 7.95 12.54
CA ALA A 152 12.06 6.63 12.50
C ALA A 152 12.10 6.02 11.09
N VAL A 153 11.10 6.27 10.26
CA VAL A 153 11.07 5.79 8.87
C VAL A 153 11.97 6.65 8.00
N ASP A 154 11.74 7.96 7.97
CA ASP A 154 12.41 8.86 7.04
C ASP A 154 13.94 8.95 7.30
N ALA A 155 14.36 8.75 8.56
CA ALA A 155 15.78 8.72 8.94
C ALA A 155 16.45 7.35 8.75
N LEU A 156 15.78 6.25 9.14
CA LEU A 156 16.42 4.93 9.23
C LEU A 156 16.08 3.99 8.06
N VAL A 157 14.87 4.11 7.50
CA VAL A 157 14.33 3.21 6.47
C VAL A 157 13.62 4.04 5.39
N PRO A 158 14.34 4.95 4.72
CA PRO A 158 13.73 5.92 3.81
C PRO A 158 13.06 5.25 2.62
N ILE A 159 11.92 5.81 2.22
CA ILE A 159 11.09 5.31 1.13
C ILE A 159 11.15 6.30 -0.04
N GLY A 160 11.36 5.78 -1.25
CA GLY A 160 11.35 6.57 -2.47
C GLY A 160 10.06 6.40 -3.27
N ARG A 161 9.73 7.39 -4.10
CA ARG A 161 8.59 7.36 -5.02
C ARG A 161 8.77 6.27 -6.06
N GLY A 162 7.89 5.27 -6.04
CA GLY A 162 7.98 4.08 -6.89
C GLY A 162 8.54 2.84 -6.20
N GLN A 163 8.92 2.95 -4.93
CA GLN A 163 9.43 1.84 -4.11
C GLN A 163 8.29 1.01 -3.52
N ARG A 164 8.57 -0.27 -3.28
CA ARG A 164 7.70 -1.20 -2.54
C ARG A 164 8.34 -1.46 -1.19
N GLU A 165 7.79 -0.91 -0.13
CA GLU A 165 8.31 -1.09 1.23
C GLU A 165 7.29 -1.83 2.08
N LEU A 166 7.66 -3.03 2.53
CA LEU A 166 6.79 -3.89 3.32
C LEU A 166 6.69 -3.37 4.77
N ILE A 167 5.49 -3.31 5.31
CA ILE A 167 5.25 -3.12 6.75
C ILE A 167 4.88 -4.47 7.34
N ILE A 168 5.71 -4.99 8.23
CA ILE A 168 5.56 -6.36 8.77
C ILE A 168 5.66 -6.37 10.30
N GLY A 169 4.86 -7.19 10.95
CA GLY A 169 4.86 -7.36 12.40
C GLY A 169 3.61 -8.05 12.91
N ASP A 170 3.59 -8.34 14.20
CA ASP A 170 2.49 -9.02 14.87
C ASP A 170 1.22 -8.15 14.94
N ARG A 171 0.13 -8.76 15.35
CA ARG A 171 -1.14 -8.05 15.52
C ARG A 171 -1.00 -6.93 16.54
N GLN A 172 -1.61 -5.78 16.27
CA GLN A 172 -1.64 -4.59 17.15
C GLN A 172 -0.27 -3.94 17.44
N THR A 173 0.74 -4.15 16.61
CA THR A 173 2.05 -3.49 16.72
C THR A 173 2.11 -2.09 16.07
N GLY A 174 1.01 -1.61 15.50
CA GLY A 174 0.94 -0.28 14.89
C GLY A 174 1.16 -0.24 13.37
N LYS A 175 1.10 -1.38 12.64
CA LYS A 175 1.29 -1.43 11.19
C LYS A 175 0.39 -0.47 10.42
N THR A 176 -0.91 -0.57 10.64
CA THR A 176 -1.91 0.33 10.03
C THR A 176 -1.65 1.80 10.41
N SER A 177 -1.22 2.07 11.65
CA SER A 177 -0.93 3.43 12.10
C SER A 177 0.23 4.06 11.33
N VAL A 178 1.31 3.31 11.09
CA VAL A 178 2.45 3.76 10.26
C VAL A 178 1.98 4.09 8.84
N ALA A 179 1.15 3.24 8.25
CA ALA A 179 0.61 3.46 6.91
C ALA A 179 -0.33 4.68 6.84
N ILE A 180 -1.22 4.85 7.83
CA ILE A 180 -2.12 6.00 7.91
C ILE A 180 -1.33 7.30 8.10
N ASP A 181 -0.33 7.32 8.99
CA ASP A 181 0.51 8.51 9.20
C ASP A 181 1.29 8.89 7.92
N ALA A 182 1.75 7.89 7.15
CA ALA A 182 2.34 8.13 5.82
C ALA A 182 1.33 8.77 4.86
N ILE A 183 0.06 8.36 4.87
CA ILE A 183 -1.01 9.00 4.07
C ILE A 183 -1.26 10.43 4.55
N LEU A 184 -1.37 10.65 5.86
CA LEU A 184 -1.61 11.99 6.43
C LEU A 184 -0.52 12.99 6.03
N ASN A 185 0.73 12.54 5.92
CA ASN A 185 1.85 13.38 5.52
C ASN A 185 1.87 13.77 4.04
N GLN A 186 1.04 13.14 3.20
CA GLN A 186 1.00 13.49 1.77
C GLN A 186 0.23 14.77 1.47
N LYS A 187 -0.38 15.40 2.46
CA LYS A 187 -1.07 16.67 2.29
C LYS A 187 -0.13 17.74 1.71
N GLY A 188 -0.46 18.24 0.51
CA GLY A 188 0.37 19.24 -0.19
C GLY A 188 1.66 18.70 -0.84
N GLN A 189 1.86 17.36 -0.88
CA GLN A 189 3.03 16.72 -1.49
C GLN A 189 2.81 16.29 -2.96
N ASP A 190 1.66 16.64 -3.54
CA ASP A 190 1.28 16.21 -4.89
C ASP A 190 1.28 14.68 -5.07
N VAL A 191 0.76 13.99 -4.06
CA VAL A 191 0.62 12.53 -4.04
C VAL A 191 -0.84 12.17 -3.78
N ILE A 192 -1.41 11.34 -4.66
CA ILE A 192 -2.73 10.75 -4.47
C ILE A 192 -2.55 9.46 -3.66
N CYS A 193 -3.40 9.25 -2.67
CA CYS A 193 -3.32 8.08 -1.82
C CYS A 193 -4.45 7.09 -2.14
N ILE A 194 -4.16 5.79 -2.02
CA ILE A 194 -5.16 4.73 -2.10
C ILE A 194 -4.98 3.81 -0.89
N TYR A 195 -6.02 3.71 -0.07
CA TYR A 195 -6.02 2.79 1.06
C TYR A 195 -6.92 1.60 0.74
N VAL A 196 -6.31 0.42 0.63
CA VAL A 196 -7.01 -0.83 0.32
C VAL A 196 -7.13 -1.65 1.60
N ALA A 197 -8.34 -1.69 2.18
CA ALA A 197 -8.66 -2.48 3.36
C ALA A 197 -9.16 -3.88 2.93
N ILE A 198 -8.40 -4.91 3.29
CA ILE A 198 -8.64 -6.30 2.87
C ILE A 198 -9.00 -7.14 4.08
N GLY A 199 -10.23 -7.66 4.13
CA GLY A 199 -10.70 -8.53 5.21
C GLY A 199 -10.66 -7.88 6.59
N GLN A 200 -10.72 -6.56 6.66
CA GLN A 200 -10.82 -5.81 7.91
C GLN A 200 -12.26 -5.78 8.41
N LYS A 201 -12.45 -5.61 9.73
CA LYS A 201 -13.78 -5.39 10.28
C LYS A 201 -14.31 -4.04 9.82
N GLU A 202 -15.59 -3.94 9.48
CA GLU A 202 -16.22 -2.69 9.02
C GLU A 202 -16.05 -1.54 10.02
N SER A 203 -16.12 -1.84 11.32
CA SER A 203 -15.87 -0.86 12.39
C SER A 203 -14.44 -0.31 12.35
N THR A 204 -13.44 -1.15 12.04
CA THR A 204 -12.05 -0.73 11.90
C THR A 204 -11.88 0.17 10.68
N VAL A 205 -12.42 -0.23 9.52
CA VAL A 205 -12.38 0.58 8.30
C VAL A 205 -13.04 1.93 8.52
N ARG A 206 -14.21 1.95 9.16
CA ARG A 206 -14.90 3.20 9.50
C ARG A 206 -14.03 4.12 10.36
N THR A 207 -13.36 3.59 11.37
CA THR A 207 -12.45 4.36 12.21
C THR A 207 -11.30 4.97 11.41
N GLN A 208 -10.72 4.22 10.45
CA GLN A 208 -9.67 4.74 9.58
C GLN A 208 -10.20 5.83 8.64
N VAL A 209 -11.35 5.63 8.02
CA VAL A 209 -11.99 6.63 7.14
C VAL A 209 -12.30 7.92 7.92
N GLU A 210 -12.84 7.81 9.12
CA GLU A 210 -13.10 8.99 9.98
C GLU A 210 -11.79 9.69 10.39
N SER A 211 -10.73 8.95 10.67
CA SER A 211 -9.40 9.52 10.94
C SER A 211 -8.87 10.28 9.72
N LEU A 212 -8.93 9.70 8.51
CA LEU A 212 -8.53 10.38 7.28
C LEU A 212 -9.36 11.65 7.03
N ARG A 213 -10.68 11.58 7.26
CA ARG A 213 -11.58 12.73 7.13
C ARG A 213 -11.24 13.84 8.11
N LYS A 214 -11.06 13.51 9.38
CA LYS A 214 -10.73 14.46 10.45
C LYS A 214 -9.46 15.26 10.16
N HIS A 215 -8.46 14.63 9.54
CA HIS A 215 -7.19 15.26 9.21
C HIS A 215 -7.16 15.87 7.79
N GLY A 216 -8.29 15.84 7.05
CA GLY A 216 -8.38 16.36 5.69
C GLY A 216 -7.61 15.53 4.65
N ALA A 217 -7.26 14.28 4.98
CA ALA A 217 -6.54 13.39 4.08
C ALA A 217 -7.47 12.67 3.08
N LEU A 218 -8.77 12.65 3.35
CA LEU A 218 -9.74 12.06 2.43
C LEU A 218 -9.83 12.86 1.11
N ASP A 219 -9.51 14.16 1.14
CA ASP A 219 -9.53 15.05 -0.04
C ASP A 219 -8.56 14.61 -1.15
N TYR A 220 -7.58 13.76 -0.85
CA TYR A 220 -6.62 13.20 -1.82
C TYR A 220 -6.50 11.68 -1.71
N THR A 221 -7.46 11.01 -1.04
CA THR A 221 -7.41 9.57 -0.80
C THR A 221 -8.63 8.85 -1.36
N ILE A 222 -8.41 7.73 -2.05
CA ILE A 222 -9.43 6.76 -2.43
C ILE A 222 -9.37 5.61 -1.44
N VAL A 223 -10.52 5.17 -0.92
CA VAL A 223 -10.60 4.00 -0.04
C VAL A 223 -11.30 2.87 -0.78
N VAL A 224 -10.60 1.74 -0.92
CA VAL A 224 -11.15 0.49 -1.46
C VAL A 224 -11.28 -0.51 -0.34
N THR A 225 -12.46 -1.05 -0.09
CA THR A 225 -12.65 -1.98 1.02
C THR A 225 -13.39 -3.25 0.63
N ALA A 226 -12.82 -4.37 1.03
CA ALA A 226 -13.46 -5.68 1.08
C ALA A 226 -13.48 -6.12 2.54
N SER A 227 -14.65 -6.03 3.19
CA SER A 227 -14.78 -6.33 4.62
C SER A 227 -14.66 -7.84 4.91
N ALA A 228 -14.39 -8.16 6.18
CA ALA A 228 -14.29 -9.56 6.63
C ALA A 228 -15.59 -10.36 6.50
N SER A 229 -16.73 -9.68 6.29
CA SER A 229 -18.03 -10.30 6.09
C SER A 229 -18.32 -10.63 4.61
N GLN A 230 -17.48 -10.13 3.69
CA GLN A 230 -17.67 -10.35 2.25
C GLN A 230 -17.03 -11.67 1.80
N PRO A 231 -17.55 -12.25 0.69
CA PRO A 231 -16.98 -13.47 0.11
C PRO A 231 -15.53 -13.33 -0.31
N SER A 232 -14.76 -14.41 -0.21
CA SER A 232 -13.33 -14.49 -0.55
C SER A 232 -12.97 -13.95 -1.96
N PRO A 233 -13.79 -14.08 -3.01
CA PRO A 233 -13.51 -13.44 -4.30
C PRO A 233 -13.29 -11.94 -4.22
N LEU A 234 -14.05 -11.21 -3.42
CA LEU A 234 -13.90 -9.76 -3.27
C LEU A 234 -12.62 -9.38 -2.52
N LEU A 235 -12.23 -10.18 -1.50
CA LEU A 235 -10.97 -9.99 -0.80
C LEU A 235 -9.77 -10.23 -1.74
N TYR A 236 -9.88 -11.22 -2.61
CA TYR A 236 -8.86 -11.54 -3.61
C TYR A 236 -8.64 -10.39 -4.59
N ILE A 237 -9.72 -9.80 -5.11
CA ILE A 237 -9.66 -8.77 -6.15
C ILE A 237 -9.29 -7.39 -5.59
N ALA A 238 -9.62 -7.08 -4.35
CA ALA A 238 -9.50 -5.75 -3.77
C ALA A 238 -8.15 -5.06 -4.03
N PRO A 239 -6.98 -5.69 -3.80
CA PRO A 239 -5.71 -5.03 -4.08
C PRO A 239 -5.45 -4.82 -5.58
N TYR A 240 -5.94 -5.70 -6.45
CA TYR A 240 -5.84 -5.52 -7.90
C TYR A 240 -6.72 -4.37 -8.39
N ALA A 241 -7.92 -4.22 -7.85
CA ALA A 241 -8.78 -3.08 -8.13
C ALA A 241 -8.12 -1.76 -7.68
N GLY A 242 -7.54 -1.75 -6.48
CA GLY A 242 -6.80 -0.59 -5.96
C GLY A 242 -5.62 -0.18 -6.84
N VAL A 243 -4.80 -1.13 -7.27
CA VAL A 243 -3.66 -0.80 -8.14
C VAL A 243 -4.09 -0.38 -9.55
N ALA A 244 -5.19 -0.93 -10.09
CA ALA A 244 -5.74 -0.47 -11.36
C ALA A 244 -6.18 1.00 -11.29
N MET A 245 -6.79 1.42 -10.17
CA MET A 245 -7.11 2.82 -9.90
C MET A 245 -5.84 3.68 -9.78
N ALA A 246 -4.79 3.16 -9.14
CA ALA A 246 -3.50 3.85 -9.00
C ALA A 246 -2.79 4.05 -10.35
N GLU A 247 -2.85 3.07 -11.22
CA GLU A 247 -2.22 3.12 -12.55
C GLU A 247 -2.79 4.24 -13.42
N GLU A 248 -4.07 4.58 -13.29
CA GLU A 248 -4.64 5.70 -14.03
C GLU A 248 -3.90 7.00 -13.75
N PHE A 249 -3.58 7.25 -12.49
CA PHE A 249 -2.84 8.44 -12.09
C PHE A 249 -1.35 8.34 -12.48
N MET A 250 -0.73 7.18 -12.28
CA MET A 250 0.68 6.96 -12.62
C MET A 250 0.95 7.18 -14.11
N TYR A 251 0.13 6.64 -15.00
CA TYR A 251 0.28 6.81 -16.45
C TYR A 251 -0.09 8.23 -16.93
N ASN A 252 -0.79 9.00 -16.10
CA ASN A 252 -1.03 10.44 -16.30
C ASN A 252 0.06 11.33 -15.64
N GLY A 253 1.21 10.78 -15.30
CA GLY A 253 2.36 11.50 -14.76
C GLY A 253 2.25 11.90 -13.29
N LYS A 254 1.23 11.42 -12.57
CA LYS A 254 1.03 11.71 -11.13
C LYS A 254 1.73 10.69 -10.24
N HIS A 255 1.88 11.05 -8.98
CA HIS A 255 2.45 10.17 -7.95
C HIS A 255 1.35 9.59 -7.07
N VAL A 256 1.45 8.31 -6.79
CA VAL A 256 0.47 7.58 -5.96
C VAL A 256 1.19 6.86 -4.82
N LEU A 257 0.58 6.92 -3.63
CA LEU A 257 0.90 6.06 -2.50
C LEU A 257 -0.25 5.07 -2.31
N ILE A 258 0.03 3.77 -2.44
CA ILE A 258 -0.96 2.72 -2.22
C ILE A 258 -0.60 1.88 -1.00
N VAL A 259 -1.57 1.68 -0.12
CA VAL A 259 -1.45 0.83 1.07
C VAL A 259 -2.34 -0.39 0.90
N TYR A 260 -1.80 -1.59 1.16
CA TYR A 260 -2.57 -2.85 1.17
C TYR A 260 -2.66 -3.39 2.60
N ASP A 261 -3.78 -3.22 3.27
CA ASP A 261 -3.99 -3.61 4.66
C ASP A 261 -5.04 -4.74 4.80
N ASP A 262 -4.69 -6.02 4.80
CA ASP A 262 -3.37 -6.61 4.65
C ASP A 262 -3.34 -7.72 3.59
N LEU A 263 -2.19 -7.96 2.99
CA LEU A 263 -2.01 -9.01 2.00
C LEU A 263 -2.01 -10.42 2.59
N SER A 264 -1.82 -10.59 3.91
CA SER A 264 -1.97 -11.89 4.56
C SER A 264 -3.40 -12.43 4.39
N LYS A 265 -4.40 -11.55 4.52
CA LYS A 265 -5.80 -11.91 4.34
C LYS A 265 -6.16 -12.17 2.88
N GLN A 266 -5.55 -11.43 1.95
CA GLN A 266 -5.68 -11.76 0.52
C GLN A 266 -5.15 -13.15 0.23
N ALA A 267 -3.99 -13.53 0.77
CA ALA A 267 -3.42 -14.85 0.58
C ALA A 267 -4.33 -15.95 1.14
N VAL A 268 -4.93 -15.73 2.30
CA VAL A 268 -5.91 -16.67 2.90
C VAL A 268 -7.13 -16.82 2.01
N ALA A 269 -7.68 -15.71 1.50
CA ALA A 269 -8.83 -15.74 0.57
C ALA A 269 -8.48 -16.49 -0.72
N TYR A 270 -7.29 -16.27 -1.27
CA TYR A 270 -6.81 -16.97 -2.46
C TYR A 270 -6.61 -18.47 -2.22
N ARG A 271 -6.11 -18.85 -1.04
CA ARG A 271 -6.02 -20.27 -0.63
C ARG A 271 -7.39 -20.91 -0.59
N GLU A 272 -8.37 -20.26 0.03
CA GLU A 272 -9.75 -20.73 0.09
C GLU A 272 -10.35 -20.95 -1.30
N LEU A 273 -10.28 -19.94 -2.17
CA LEU A 273 -10.73 -20.04 -3.56
C LEU A 273 -10.04 -21.17 -4.34
N SER A 274 -8.73 -21.31 -4.16
CA SER A 274 -7.96 -22.34 -4.85
C SER A 274 -8.37 -23.77 -4.42
N LEU A 275 -8.63 -23.95 -3.12
CA LEU A 275 -9.12 -25.24 -2.60
C LEU A 275 -10.54 -25.55 -3.08
N LEU A 276 -11.43 -24.56 -3.09
CA LEU A 276 -12.79 -24.70 -3.61
C LEU A 276 -12.79 -25.05 -5.10
N LEU A 277 -11.90 -24.43 -5.87
CA LEU A 277 -11.67 -24.72 -7.30
C LEU A 277 -10.88 -26.04 -7.53
N ARG A 278 -10.56 -26.79 -6.46
CA ARG A 278 -9.84 -28.06 -6.48
C ARG A 278 -8.43 -27.98 -7.06
N ARG A 279 -7.77 -26.82 -6.96
CA ARG A 279 -6.36 -26.73 -7.27
C ARG A 279 -5.54 -27.50 -6.22
N PRO A 280 -4.46 -28.20 -6.63
CA PRO A 280 -3.65 -28.97 -5.68
C PRO A 280 -2.99 -28.05 -4.65
N PRO A 281 -3.12 -28.32 -3.34
CA PRO A 281 -2.47 -27.54 -2.30
C PRO A 281 -0.96 -27.83 -2.22
N GLY A 282 -0.19 -26.79 -1.94
CA GLY A 282 1.22 -26.85 -1.61
C GLY A 282 1.49 -26.62 -0.11
N ARG A 283 2.59 -25.92 0.20
CA ARG A 283 2.99 -25.58 1.57
C ARG A 283 1.88 -24.78 2.28
N GLU A 284 1.55 -25.16 3.51
CA GLU A 284 0.49 -24.54 4.33
C GLU A 284 -0.87 -24.48 3.60
N ALA A 285 -1.12 -25.42 2.70
CA ALA A 285 -2.29 -25.52 1.84
C ALA A 285 -2.47 -24.33 0.85
N TYR A 286 -1.48 -23.47 0.67
CA TYR A 286 -1.49 -22.46 -0.38
C TYR A 286 -1.28 -23.12 -1.75
N PRO A 287 -1.88 -22.56 -2.82
CA PRO A 287 -1.63 -23.03 -4.17
C PRO A 287 -0.20 -22.71 -4.61
N GLY A 288 0.31 -23.45 -5.58
CA GLY A 288 1.70 -23.31 -6.05
C GLY A 288 2.04 -21.94 -6.64
N ASP A 289 1.04 -21.18 -7.05
CA ASP A 289 1.17 -19.83 -7.64
C ASP A 289 0.95 -18.67 -6.64
N VAL A 290 0.94 -18.94 -5.33
CA VAL A 290 0.76 -17.88 -4.32
C VAL A 290 1.86 -16.82 -4.34
N PHE A 291 3.09 -17.18 -4.73
CA PHE A 291 4.14 -16.20 -4.96
C PHE A 291 3.76 -15.25 -6.10
N TYR A 292 3.25 -15.79 -7.19
CA TYR A 292 2.80 -15.00 -8.34
C TYR A 292 1.59 -14.11 -8.03
N LEU A 293 0.72 -14.51 -7.11
CA LEU A 293 -0.36 -13.67 -6.59
C LEU A 293 0.15 -12.28 -6.14
N HIS A 294 1.18 -12.26 -5.30
CA HIS A 294 1.73 -11.02 -4.76
C HIS A 294 2.75 -10.35 -5.69
N SER A 295 3.54 -11.13 -6.44
CA SER A 295 4.54 -10.55 -7.34
C SER A 295 3.91 -9.79 -8.50
N ARG A 296 2.87 -10.36 -9.16
CA ARG A 296 2.18 -9.65 -10.25
C ARG A 296 1.40 -8.41 -9.78
N LEU A 297 1.00 -8.36 -8.51
CA LEU A 297 0.42 -7.17 -7.89
C LEU A 297 1.48 -6.10 -7.64
N LEU A 298 2.52 -6.46 -6.89
CA LEU A 298 3.51 -5.50 -6.38
C LEU A 298 4.46 -4.99 -7.47
N GLU A 299 4.73 -5.77 -8.51
CA GLU A 299 5.52 -5.33 -9.66
C GLU A 299 4.85 -4.22 -10.50
N ARG A 300 3.54 -4.00 -10.36
CA ARG A 300 2.82 -2.88 -10.97
C ARG A 300 3.20 -1.54 -10.32
N SER A 301 3.71 -1.56 -9.09
CA SER A 301 4.25 -0.38 -8.40
C SER A 301 5.67 -0.11 -8.86
N ALA A 302 5.88 1.05 -9.48
CA ALA A 302 7.15 1.46 -10.07
C ALA A 302 7.24 2.97 -10.23
N LYS A 303 8.44 3.48 -10.52
CA LYS A 303 8.69 4.81 -11.06
C LYS A 303 8.80 4.68 -12.57
N LEU A 304 7.95 5.36 -13.32
CA LEU A 304 8.02 5.38 -14.78
C LEU A 304 9.14 6.29 -15.28
N SER A 305 9.63 5.99 -16.48
CA SER A 305 10.57 6.83 -17.21
C SER A 305 9.93 8.18 -17.58
N ASP A 306 10.75 9.18 -17.81
CA ASP A 306 10.29 10.53 -18.14
C ASP A 306 9.51 10.55 -19.48
N ASP A 307 9.86 9.68 -20.41
CA ASP A 307 9.14 9.48 -21.70
C ASP A 307 7.68 9.03 -21.50
N LEU A 308 7.38 8.41 -20.38
CA LEU A 308 6.03 7.98 -19.97
C LEU A 308 5.39 8.92 -18.94
N GLY A 309 5.91 10.14 -18.81
CA GLY A 309 5.38 11.15 -17.90
C GLY A 309 5.95 11.12 -16.49
N GLY A 310 6.86 10.19 -16.16
CA GLY A 310 7.58 10.17 -14.88
C GLY A 310 6.71 9.91 -13.64
N GLY A 311 5.48 9.43 -13.80
CA GLY A 311 4.60 9.08 -12.68
C GLY A 311 5.13 7.93 -11.85
N SER A 312 4.54 7.70 -10.68
CA SER A 312 4.96 6.60 -9.81
C SER A 312 3.82 6.03 -8.96
N ILE A 313 3.94 4.75 -8.62
CA ILE A 313 3.17 4.13 -7.56
C ILE A 313 4.15 3.61 -6.51
N THR A 314 4.05 4.14 -5.29
CA THR A 314 4.77 3.65 -4.12
C THR A 314 3.84 2.74 -3.33
N ALA A 315 4.26 1.51 -3.05
CA ALA A 315 3.43 0.53 -2.36
C ALA A 315 3.91 0.29 -0.93
N LEU A 316 2.97 0.32 0.01
CA LEU A 316 3.14 -0.11 1.39
C LEU A 316 2.25 -1.34 1.65
N PRO A 317 2.67 -2.54 1.23
CA PRO A 317 1.98 -3.76 1.62
C PRO A 317 2.17 -4.04 3.10
N ILE A 318 1.12 -4.53 3.75
CA ILE A 318 1.14 -4.95 5.15
C ILE A 318 1.04 -6.47 5.22
N ILE A 319 1.93 -7.09 5.99
CA ILE A 319 1.89 -8.51 6.34
C ILE A 319 1.80 -8.65 7.85
N GLN A 320 0.91 -9.51 8.30
CA GLN A 320 0.78 -9.86 9.70
C GLN A 320 1.58 -11.13 9.99
N THR A 321 2.47 -11.07 11.00
CA THR A 321 3.18 -12.21 11.55
C THR A 321 2.49 -12.75 12.81
N GLN A 322 2.96 -13.89 13.29
CA GLN A 322 2.60 -14.49 14.58
C GLN A 322 3.88 -14.75 15.36
N ALA A 323 3.94 -14.25 16.60
CA ALA A 323 5.11 -14.36 17.48
C ALA A 323 6.43 -13.88 16.84
N GLY A 324 6.37 -12.85 16.00
CA GLY A 324 7.53 -12.28 15.31
C GLY A 324 8.15 -13.18 14.22
N ASP A 325 7.45 -14.24 13.80
CA ASP A 325 7.99 -15.19 12.80
C ASP A 325 7.95 -14.59 11.38
N ILE A 326 9.09 -14.02 10.99
CA ILE A 326 9.33 -13.53 9.61
C ILE A 326 9.70 -14.64 8.63
N SER A 327 9.92 -15.86 9.10
CA SER A 327 10.24 -17.03 8.27
C SER A 327 9.00 -17.75 7.72
N ALA A 328 7.80 -17.31 8.13
CA ALA A 328 6.54 -17.83 7.64
C ALA A 328 6.43 -17.70 6.11
N TYR A 329 5.70 -18.61 5.48
CA TYR A 329 5.70 -18.78 4.03
C TYR A 329 5.29 -17.49 3.26
N ILE A 330 4.20 -16.85 3.65
CA ILE A 330 3.75 -15.61 2.99
C ILE A 330 4.70 -14.45 3.29
N ALA A 331 5.19 -14.33 4.52
CA ALA A 331 6.13 -13.28 4.91
C ALA A 331 7.42 -13.33 4.07
N THR A 332 8.05 -14.48 3.95
CA THR A 332 9.28 -14.68 3.15
C THR A 332 9.06 -14.36 1.67
N ASN A 333 7.90 -14.73 1.11
CA ASN A 333 7.55 -14.42 -0.26
C ASN A 333 7.49 -12.89 -0.48
N VAL A 334 6.77 -12.17 0.38
CA VAL A 334 6.59 -10.72 0.20
C VAL A 334 7.88 -9.96 0.51
N ILE A 335 8.68 -10.37 1.48
CA ILE A 335 10.02 -9.80 1.74
C ILE A 335 10.92 -9.92 0.49
N SER A 336 10.84 -11.02 -0.25
CA SER A 336 11.64 -11.22 -1.46
C SER A 336 11.17 -10.38 -2.64
N ILE A 337 9.87 -10.07 -2.73
CA ILE A 337 9.28 -9.26 -3.80
C ILE A 337 9.52 -7.76 -3.58
N THR A 338 9.55 -7.31 -2.33
CA THR A 338 9.65 -5.88 -1.96
C THR A 338 11.08 -5.36 -1.94
N ASP A 339 11.22 -4.05 -1.96
CA ASP A 339 12.51 -3.34 -1.96
C ASP A 339 13.00 -3.01 -0.55
N GLY A 340 12.46 -3.70 0.45
CA GLY A 340 12.78 -3.56 1.85
C GLY A 340 11.58 -3.80 2.74
N GLN A 341 11.81 -3.70 4.05
CA GLN A 341 10.76 -3.89 5.06
C GLN A 341 10.96 -3.00 6.28
N ILE A 342 9.85 -2.53 6.82
CA ILE A 342 9.73 -1.91 8.14
C ILE A 342 9.20 -2.97 9.09
N PHE A 343 10.04 -3.44 10.01
CA PHE A 343 9.69 -4.48 10.97
C PHE A 343 9.24 -3.86 12.30
N LEU A 344 8.02 -4.15 12.69
CA LEU A 344 7.42 -3.69 13.95
C LEU A 344 7.42 -4.82 14.98
N GLN A 345 8.06 -4.59 16.12
CA GLN A 345 8.21 -5.57 17.19
C GLN A 345 7.25 -5.30 18.36
N GLU A 346 6.61 -6.36 18.85
CA GLU A 346 5.67 -6.30 19.96
C GLU A 346 6.33 -5.87 21.27
N ASN A 347 7.54 -6.34 21.54
CA ASN A 347 8.30 -5.97 22.75
C ASN A 347 8.61 -4.46 22.80
N LEU A 348 8.96 -3.84 21.66
CA LEU A 348 9.16 -2.40 21.56
C LEU A 348 7.86 -1.64 21.77
N PHE A 349 6.77 -2.12 21.19
CA PHE A 349 5.45 -1.52 21.37
C PHE A 349 5.00 -1.52 22.84
N ASN A 350 5.18 -2.65 23.52
CA ASN A 350 4.81 -2.85 24.92
C ASN A 350 5.72 -2.07 25.87
N SER A 351 6.99 -1.81 25.50
CA SER A 351 7.91 -0.95 26.25
C SER A 351 7.68 0.55 26.05
N GLY A 352 6.67 0.93 25.23
CA GLY A 352 6.32 2.34 24.99
C GLY A 352 7.13 3.02 23.88
N ILE A 353 7.93 2.27 23.12
CA ILE A 353 8.63 2.78 21.92
C ILE A 353 7.64 2.75 20.76
N ARG A 354 7.13 3.90 20.36
CA ARG A 354 6.12 4.06 19.31
C ARG A 354 6.48 5.19 18.36
N PRO A 355 6.60 4.87 17.02
CA PRO A 355 6.36 3.59 16.37
C PRO A 355 7.38 2.52 16.79
N ALA A 356 6.92 1.27 16.87
CA ALA A 356 7.70 0.14 17.39
C ALA A 356 8.66 -0.45 16.34
N ILE A 357 9.35 0.40 15.60
CA ILE A 357 10.20 0.04 14.47
C ILE A 357 11.52 -0.52 14.99
N ASP A 358 11.84 -1.74 14.59
CA ASP A 358 13.14 -2.31 14.84
C ASP A 358 14.15 -1.88 13.77
N ALA A 359 15.04 -0.97 14.14
CA ALA A 359 16.09 -0.45 13.25
C ALA A 359 17.08 -1.52 12.76
N GLY A 360 17.26 -2.61 13.51
CA GLY A 360 18.15 -3.72 13.14
C GLY A 360 17.61 -4.55 11.98
N SER A 361 16.34 -4.97 12.07
CA SER A 361 15.69 -5.86 11.10
C SER A 361 15.01 -5.11 9.96
N SER A 362 14.80 -3.80 10.09
CA SER A 362 14.21 -2.96 9.04
C SER A 362 15.27 -2.56 8.02
N VAL A 363 14.92 -2.61 6.74
CA VAL A 363 15.85 -2.35 5.62
C VAL A 363 15.14 -1.60 4.51
N SER A 364 15.76 -0.55 3.97
CA SER A 364 15.41 0.02 2.67
C SER A 364 16.53 -0.28 1.67
N ARG A 365 16.21 -0.95 0.56
CA ARG A 365 17.19 -1.23 -0.50
C ARG A 365 17.50 0.00 -1.35
N VAL A 366 16.65 1.01 -1.34
CA VAL A 366 16.89 2.31 -1.98
C VAL A 366 17.79 3.18 -1.09
N GLY A 367 17.55 3.17 0.22
CA GLY A 367 18.38 3.83 1.22
C GLY A 367 18.52 5.33 0.98
N GLY A 368 19.72 5.85 1.15
CA GLY A 368 20.01 7.29 1.06
C GLY A 368 19.69 7.94 -0.30
N SER A 369 19.45 7.16 -1.37
CA SER A 369 18.96 7.71 -2.63
C SER A 369 17.53 8.26 -2.54
N ALA A 370 16.77 7.78 -1.54
CA ALA A 370 15.41 8.24 -1.22
C ALA A 370 15.38 9.30 -0.11
N GLN A 371 16.51 9.96 0.18
CA GLN A 371 16.59 11.03 1.17
C GLN A 371 17.04 12.34 0.52
N ILE A 372 16.50 13.47 1.00
CA ILE A 372 17.05 14.78 0.69
C ILE A 372 18.47 14.90 1.31
N LYS A 373 19.30 15.79 0.75
CA LYS A 373 20.69 15.98 1.22
C LYS A 373 20.75 16.30 2.71
N ALA A 374 19.86 17.15 3.20
CA ALA A 374 19.76 17.51 4.61
C ALA A 374 19.56 16.28 5.50
N MET A 375 18.58 15.44 5.21
CA MET A 375 18.30 14.22 5.98
C MET A 375 19.48 13.24 5.92
N LYS A 376 20.09 13.07 4.75
CA LYS A 376 21.25 12.20 4.58
C LYS A 376 22.45 12.60 5.42
N LYS A 377 22.67 13.92 5.59
CA LYS A 377 23.75 14.46 6.45
C LYS A 377 23.51 14.16 7.93
N VAL A 378 22.27 14.38 8.41
CA VAL A 378 21.96 14.25 9.84
C VAL A 378 21.66 12.82 10.29
N ALA A 379 21.16 11.97 9.40
CA ALA A 379 20.77 10.59 9.72
C ALA A 379 21.80 9.52 9.34
N GLY A 380 22.90 9.92 8.68
CA GLY A 380 23.86 8.98 8.08
C GLY A 380 24.48 7.97 9.03
N THR A 381 24.74 8.34 10.28
CA THR A 381 25.33 7.47 11.32
C THR A 381 24.29 6.88 12.28
N LEU A 382 23.07 7.40 12.29
CA LEU A 382 22.05 7.15 13.30
C LEU A 382 21.73 5.64 13.47
N ARG A 383 21.69 4.92 12.36
CA ARG A 383 21.43 3.47 12.37
C ARG A 383 22.57 2.68 13.02
N LEU A 384 23.82 3.07 12.74
CA LEU A 384 25.00 2.44 13.34
C LEU A 384 25.09 2.75 14.83
N ASP A 385 24.78 3.99 15.21
CA ASP A 385 24.76 4.44 16.60
C ASP A 385 23.70 3.67 17.42
N LEU A 386 22.50 3.43 16.86
CA LEU A 386 21.46 2.61 17.49
C LEU A 386 21.86 1.14 17.61
N ALA A 387 22.52 0.58 16.60
CA ALA A 387 23.01 -0.80 16.66
C ALA A 387 24.04 -0.95 17.77
N SER A 388 25.01 -0.03 17.84
CA SER A 388 26.03 0.01 18.90
C SER A 388 25.41 0.19 20.29
N TYR A 389 24.40 1.05 20.41
CA TYR A 389 23.66 1.21 21.66
C TYR A 389 23.02 -0.08 22.14
N ARG A 390 22.34 -0.81 21.26
CA ARG A 390 21.67 -2.09 21.62
C ARG A 390 22.65 -3.16 22.08
N GLU A 391 23.79 -3.25 21.41
CA GLU A 391 24.87 -4.15 21.85
C GLU A 391 25.37 -3.80 23.25
N LEU A 392 25.63 -2.51 23.50
CA LEU A 392 26.08 -2.03 24.81
C LEU A 392 24.99 -2.21 25.89
N GLU A 393 23.74 -1.94 25.58
CA GLU A 393 22.61 -2.12 26.51
C GLU A 393 22.50 -3.59 26.98
N ALA A 394 22.67 -4.55 26.05
CA ALA A 394 22.69 -5.97 26.41
C ALA A 394 23.83 -6.30 27.38
N PHE A 395 25.02 -5.71 27.21
CA PHE A 395 26.15 -5.90 28.14
C PHE A 395 25.91 -5.30 29.52
N THR A 396 25.23 -4.16 29.62
CA THR A 396 24.99 -3.50 30.91
C THR A 396 24.10 -4.31 31.86
N GLN A 397 23.27 -5.20 31.33
CA GLN A 397 22.45 -6.11 32.13
C GLN A 397 23.28 -7.10 32.97
N PHE A 398 24.57 -7.29 32.62
CA PHE A 398 25.47 -8.20 33.32
C PHE A 398 26.38 -7.52 34.37
N GLY A 399 26.18 -6.22 34.67
CA GLY A 399 26.74 -5.53 35.83
C GLY A 399 28.23 -5.18 35.72
N SER A 400 28.74 -4.81 34.55
CA SER A 400 30.12 -4.31 34.39
C SER A 400 30.23 -2.81 34.68
N ASP A 401 31.31 -2.40 35.36
CA ASP A 401 31.71 -0.99 35.47
C ASP A 401 32.04 -0.47 34.07
N LEU A 402 31.30 0.53 33.62
CA LEU A 402 31.46 1.12 32.30
C LEU A 402 32.40 2.33 32.35
N ASP A 403 33.27 2.43 31.38
CA ASP A 403 34.08 3.67 31.20
C ASP A 403 33.19 4.86 30.78
N ALA A 404 33.72 6.07 30.96
CA ALA A 404 32.97 7.31 30.68
C ALA A 404 32.56 7.43 29.19
N ALA A 405 33.34 6.90 28.25
CA ALA A 405 33.04 6.94 26.83
C ALA A 405 31.87 6.01 26.46
N THR A 406 31.87 4.79 27.03
CA THR A 406 30.78 3.83 26.88
C THR A 406 29.48 4.34 27.50
N GLN A 407 29.56 4.98 28.69
CA GLN A 407 28.41 5.61 29.34
C GLN A 407 27.83 6.76 28.50
N ALA A 408 28.68 7.57 27.86
CA ALA A 408 28.25 8.64 26.95
C ALA A 408 27.48 8.09 25.74
N LYS A 409 27.99 6.99 25.14
CA LYS A 409 27.30 6.30 24.02
C LYS A 409 25.92 5.76 24.43
N LEU A 410 25.82 5.15 25.61
CA LEU A 410 24.56 4.66 26.13
C LEU A 410 23.56 5.80 26.39
N ASN A 411 24.02 6.90 26.96
CA ASN A 411 23.17 8.06 27.22
C ASN A 411 22.67 8.69 25.90
N ARG A 412 23.53 8.78 24.88
CA ARG A 412 23.12 9.27 23.56
C ARG A 412 22.14 8.31 22.88
N GLY A 413 22.36 6.99 22.95
CA GLY A 413 21.45 6.00 22.40
C GLY A 413 20.05 6.05 23.03
N ARG A 414 19.95 6.24 24.35
CA ARG A 414 18.66 6.44 25.04
C ARG A 414 17.93 7.69 24.53
N ARG A 415 18.65 8.79 24.34
CA ARG A 415 18.09 10.03 23.77
C ARG A 415 17.66 9.83 22.31
N THR A 416 18.44 9.09 21.53
CA THR A 416 18.08 8.73 20.16
C THR A 416 16.76 7.99 20.09
N ILE A 417 16.55 7.00 20.96
CA ILE A 417 15.28 6.26 21.03
C ILE A 417 14.14 7.21 21.39
N GLU A 418 14.35 8.13 22.34
CA GLU A 418 13.30 9.06 22.76
C GLU A 418 12.95 10.05 21.66
N VAL A 419 13.95 10.61 20.95
CA VAL A 419 13.71 11.48 19.78
C VAL A 419 12.92 10.77 18.69
N LEU A 420 13.17 9.48 18.46
CA LEU A 420 12.48 8.72 17.41
C LEU A 420 11.03 8.35 17.77
N LYS A 421 10.62 8.48 19.01
CA LYS A 421 9.21 8.34 19.39
C LYS A 421 8.37 9.46 18.80
N GLN A 422 7.16 9.13 18.43
CA GLN A 422 6.24 10.07 17.80
C GLN A 422 4.80 9.73 18.14
N PRO A 423 3.96 10.72 18.51
CA PRO A 423 2.55 10.49 18.78
C PRO A 423 1.81 10.08 17.52
N LEU A 424 0.74 9.32 17.68
CA LEU A 424 -0.16 8.89 16.62
C LEU A 424 -0.81 10.10 15.91
N HIS A 425 -0.90 10.03 14.58
CA HIS A 425 -1.51 11.06 13.72
C HIS A 425 -0.89 12.46 13.83
N LYS A 426 0.39 12.50 14.16
CA LYS A 426 1.20 13.72 14.15
C LYS A 426 2.44 13.56 13.25
N PRO A 427 2.29 13.38 11.93
CA PRO A 427 3.43 13.35 11.05
C PRO A 427 4.14 14.71 11.06
N LEU A 428 5.46 14.70 10.96
CA LEU A 428 6.31 15.88 11.01
C LEU A 428 6.88 16.20 9.62
N PRO A 429 6.85 17.47 9.19
CA PRO A 429 7.56 17.90 7.99
C PRO A 429 9.06 17.59 8.08
N VAL A 430 9.67 17.30 6.93
CA VAL A 430 11.08 16.87 6.88
C VAL A 430 12.07 17.90 7.44
N GLU A 431 11.80 19.19 7.27
CA GLU A 431 12.63 20.27 7.82
C GLU A 431 12.68 20.23 9.35
N LYS A 432 11.56 19.96 10.03
CA LYS A 432 11.50 19.80 11.48
C LYS A 432 12.23 18.54 11.94
N GLN A 433 12.07 17.44 11.20
CA GLN A 433 12.82 16.22 11.47
C GLN A 433 14.34 16.44 11.35
N VAL A 434 14.80 17.16 10.34
CA VAL A 434 16.22 17.46 10.13
C VAL A 434 16.79 18.26 11.31
N VAL A 435 16.08 19.28 11.79
CA VAL A 435 16.56 20.15 12.88
C VAL A 435 16.73 19.36 14.18
N ILE A 436 15.75 18.54 14.58
CA ILE A 436 15.87 17.75 15.82
C ILE A 436 16.94 16.67 15.71
N LEU A 437 17.07 16.02 14.56
CA LEU A 437 18.12 15.03 14.32
C LEU A 437 19.50 15.67 14.27
N TYR A 438 19.62 16.89 13.75
CA TYR A 438 20.84 17.68 13.81
C TYR A 438 21.22 17.98 15.27
N ALA A 439 20.27 18.48 16.07
CA ALA A 439 20.49 18.75 17.48
C ALA A 439 20.94 17.49 18.26
N LEU A 440 20.36 16.33 17.95
CA LEU A 440 20.74 15.04 18.53
C LEU A 440 22.18 14.64 18.16
N THR A 441 22.52 14.67 16.88
CA THR A 441 23.81 14.17 16.38
C THR A 441 24.99 15.09 16.73
N HIS A 442 24.72 16.39 16.91
CA HIS A 442 25.73 17.39 17.30
C HIS A 442 25.81 17.63 18.82
N GLY A 443 25.12 16.80 19.63
CA GLY A 443 25.29 16.81 21.09
C GLY A 443 24.49 17.88 21.84
N PHE A 444 23.65 18.67 21.18
CA PHE A 444 22.83 19.68 21.84
C PHE A 444 21.82 19.10 22.86
N LEU A 445 21.49 17.81 22.72
CA LEU A 445 20.62 17.08 23.64
C LEU A 445 21.35 16.40 24.79
N ASP A 446 22.71 16.43 24.82
CA ASP A 446 23.48 15.67 25.81
C ASP A 446 23.23 16.13 27.26
N SER A 447 22.87 17.39 27.48
CA SER A 447 22.50 17.95 28.80
C SER A 447 21.03 17.78 29.15
N VAL A 448 20.16 17.48 28.17
CA VAL A 448 18.71 17.39 28.38
C VAL A 448 18.36 16.05 29.04
N PRO A 449 17.58 16.02 30.13
CA PRO A 449 17.06 14.78 30.70
C PRO A 449 16.24 13.97 29.69
N VAL A 450 16.37 12.64 29.75
CA VAL A 450 15.72 11.74 28.75
C VAL A 450 14.19 11.89 28.75
N ASP A 451 13.59 12.08 29.90
CA ASP A 451 12.14 12.28 30.09
C ASP A 451 11.62 13.65 29.60
N GLN A 452 12.53 14.60 29.31
CA GLN A 452 12.18 15.92 28.80
C GLN A 452 12.49 16.10 27.31
N ILE A 453 12.95 15.08 26.63
CA ILE A 453 13.36 15.16 25.20
C ILE A 453 12.19 15.56 24.30
N LEU A 454 10.99 15.02 24.53
CA LEU A 454 9.81 15.36 23.71
C LEU A 454 9.34 16.81 23.96
N ASP A 455 9.42 17.28 25.21
CA ASP A 455 9.09 18.67 25.57
C ASP A 455 10.11 19.64 24.97
N PHE A 456 11.41 19.27 24.99
CA PHE A 456 12.47 20.01 24.31
C PHE A 456 12.21 20.10 22.81
N GLU A 457 11.84 19.00 22.19
CA GLU A 457 11.54 18.93 20.75
C GLU A 457 10.40 19.89 20.37
N GLU A 458 9.29 19.86 21.12
CA GLU A 458 8.15 20.73 20.88
C GLU A 458 8.50 22.21 21.08
N ALA A 459 9.20 22.54 22.17
CA ALA A 459 9.68 23.90 22.45
C ALA A 459 10.68 24.40 21.38
N LEU A 460 11.55 23.53 20.88
CA LEU A 460 12.47 23.87 19.80
C LEU A 460 11.74 24.23 18.50
N TYR A 461 10.71 23.48 18.17
CA TYR A 461 9.90 23.77 16.97
C TYR A 461 9.14 25.10 17.10
N ASP A 462 8.54 25.36 18.25
CA ASP A 462 7.84 26.63 18.52
C ASP A 462 8.80 27.83 18.45
N TYR A 463 10.02 27.67 18.97
CA TYR A 463 11.04 28.70 18.89
C TYR A 463 11.48 28.96 17.43
N PHE A 464 11.71 27.91 16.66
CA PHE A 464 12.11 28.03 15.25
C PHE A 464 10.97 28.60 14.37
N ASP A 465 9.73 28.19 14.59
CA ASP A 465 8.56 28.75 13.90
C ASP A 465 8.43 30.26 14.16
N GLY A 466 8.81 30.73 15.35
CA GLY A 466 8.74 32.15 15.73
C GLY A 466 9.93 33.02 15.36
N HIS A 467 11.15 32.45 15.27
CA HIS A 467 12.38 33.22 15.16
C HIS A 467 13.30 32.81 14.00
N HIS A 468 13.15 31.60 13.47
CA HIS A 468 14.06 31.00 12.48
C HIS A 468 13.31 30.23 11.38
N GLU A 469 12.14 30.69 10.96
CA GLU A 469 11.37 30.09 9.85
C GLU A 469 12.19 30.07 8.55
N ASP A 470 13.14 30.99 8.40
CA ASP A 470 14.11 31.04 7.30
C ASP A 470 14.97 29.78 7.19
N ILE A 471 15.30 29.14 8.32
CA ILE A 471 16.03 27.86 8.34
C ILE A 471 15.15 26.74 7.79
N PHE A 472 13.90 26.65 8.23
CA PHE A 472 12.95 25.67 7.69
C PHE A 472 12.71 25.89 6.20
N GLU A 473 12.52 27.13 5.76
CA GLU A 473 12.34 27.49 4.35
C GLU A 473 13.59 27.12 3.52
N THR A 474 14.80 27.35 4.05
CA THR A 474 16.05 26.95 3.39
C THR A 474 16.10 25.45 3.18
N ILE A 475 15.80 24.64 4.21
CA ILE A 475 15.78 23.17 4.11
C ILE A 475 14.70 22.73 3.12
N ARG A 476 13.51 23.35 3.16
CA ARG A 476 12.38 23.04 2.30
C ARG A 476 12.67 23.29 0.82
N THR A 477 13.36 24.38 0.51
CA THR A 477 13.65 24.81 -0.86
C THR A 477 14.92 24.22 -1.43
N THR A 478 16.03 24.27 -0.68
CA THR A 478 17.34 23.80 -1.14
C THR A 478 17.52 22.29 -0.99
N LYS A 479 16.70 21.63 -0.18
CA LYS A 479 16.83 20.22 0.22
C LYS A 479 18.17 19.93 0.95
N ASP A 480 18.84 20.97 1.43
CA ASP A 480 20.11 20.88 2.17
C ASP A 480 20.02 21.66 3.50
N ILE A 481 20.92 21.38 4.43
CA ILE A 481 21.05 22.18 5.66
C ILE A 481 21.68 23.55 5.32
N PRO A 482 21.29 24.63 6.02
CA PRO A 482 22.05 25.89 5.96
C PRO A 482 23.49 25.70 6.44
N GLU A 483 24.27 26.75 6.42
CA GLU A 483 25.63 26.70 7.01
C GLU A 483 25.53 26.22 8.47
N GLU A 484 26.43 25.31 8.85
CA GLU A 484 26.42 24.71 10.19
C GLU A 484 26.52 25.76 11.31
N SER A 485 27.24 26.85 11.08
CA SER A 485 27.31 27.97 12.01
C SER A 485 25.97 28.58 12.32
N VAL A 486 25.10 28.78 11.29
CA VAL A 486 23.79 29.38 11.43
C VAL A 486 22.88 28.46 12.26
N LEU A 487 22.91 27.16 11.95
CA LEU A 487 22.07 26.18 12.65
C LEU A 487 22.54 25.99 14.10
N ASN A 488 23.84 25.94 14.33
CA ASN A 488 24.44 25.88 15.67
C ASN A 488 24.05 27.09 16.53
N GLU A 489 24.18 28.31 15.96
CA GLU A 489 23.85 29.55 16.67
C GLU A 489 22.36 29.60 17.02
N ALA A 490 21.48 29.18 16.10
CA ALA A 490 20.05 29.17 16.34
C ALA A 490 19.63 28.17 17.44
N ILE A 491 20.19 26.96 17.43
CA ILE A 491 19.91 25.96 18.48
C ILE A 491 20.51 26.38 19.82
N GLN A 492 21.71 26.96 19.84
CA GLN A 492 22.33 27.46 21.06
C GLN A 492 21.54 28.64 21.65
N ALA A 493 21.08 29.58 20.82
CA ALA A 493 20.24 30.67 21.24
C ALA A 493 18.92 30.20 21.88
N PHE A 494 18.31 29.16 21.33
CA PHE A 494 17.16 28.49 21.95
C PHE A 494 17.53 27.94 23.33
N LYS A 495 18.64 27.19 23.46
CA LYS A 495 19.05 26.60 24.74
C LYS A 495 19.33 27.68 25.79
N ASP A 496 19.99 28.79 25.42
CA ASP A 496 20.33 29.86 26.35
C ASP A 496 19.11 30.59 26.91
N GLN A 497 18.02 30.62 26.15
CA GLN A 497 16.74 31.25 26.52
C GLN A 497 15.78 30.28 27.20
N SER A 498 16.01 28.98 27.08
CA SER A 498 15.13 27.93 27.62
C SER A 498 15.64 27.40 28.97
N GLU A 499 14.83 26.56 29.60
CA GLU A 499 15.19 25.81 30.82
C GLU A 499 16.12 24.60 30.55
N TYR A 500 16.39 24.28 29.29
CA TYR A 500 17.18 23.13 28.84
C TYR A 500 18.68 23.42 28.66
N LYS A 501 19.27 24.12 29.55
CA LYS A 501 20.69 24.57 29.49
C LYS A 501 21.72 23.43 29.57
#